data_1a191105aa352c80382f0b58fee7d1db
#
_entry.id   1a191105aa352c80382f0b58fee7d1db
#
_cell.length_a   1.000
_cell.length_b   1.000
_cell.length_c   1.000
_cell.angle_alpha   90.00
_cell.angle_beta   90.00
_cell.angle_gamma   90.00
#
_symmetry.space_group_name_H-M   'P 1'
#
loop_
_entity.id
_entity.type
_entity.pdbx_description
1 polymer ?
#
loop_
_entity_poly.entity_id
_entity_poly.type
_entity_poly.pdbx_seq_one_letter_code
_entity_poly.pdbx_strand_id
1 'polypeptide(L)'
;MGLNLKDKIVLITGASSGIGKGAAVQFAAKGAKLILTARRLDRLEQLANELTKEFTIDVLPIKLDVSDKLQVTSVLQNLPAEWCNIDILVNNAGLALDTKKMHLGDLDNWDTMINTNLRGLLYVTHTLLPGMTARNVGHIINIGSTAGHDHYPAGNVYSATKHAVRAISKSLRLDLLGTALRVSEIAPGAVNTEFSEVRWQDKEKADAFYQGFDALSAEDIADAIVYCATRPLHVDVAEMVIFPTAQASCNHLHKTGEESKNLFT
;
A
#
# COMPACT_ATOMS: atom_id res chain seq x y z
N MET A 1 19.69 3.25 17.49
CA MET A 1 19.44 4.33 16.52
C MET A 1 18.73 3.73 15.30
N GLY A 2 17.70 4.41 14.75
CA GLY A 2 17.02 3.97 13.53
C GLY A 2 17.90 4.11 12.29
N LEU A 3 17.51 3.43 11.18
CA LEU A 3 18.19 3.55 9.90
C LEU A 3 18.02 4.97 9.33
N ASN A 4 19.10 5.53 8.79
CA ASN A 4 19.03 6.74 7.99
C ASN A 4 18.53 6.38 6.59
N LEU A 5 17.51 7.08 6.11
CA LEU A 5 16.93 6.87 4.77
C LEU A 5 17.48 7.86 3.73
N LYS A 6 18.39 8.75 4.11
CA LYS A 6 19.02 9.67 3.17
C LYS A 6 19.66 8.89 2.02
N ASP A 7 19.36 9.31 0.81
CA ASP A 7 19.82 8.74 -0.47
C ASP A 7 19.35 7.28 -0.74
N LYS A 8 18.51 6.69 0.14
CA LYS A 8 17.89 5.39 -0.11
C LYS A 8 16.83 5.51 -1.20
N ILE A 9 16.82 4.56 -2.13
CA ILE A 9 15.84 4.52 -3.22
C ILE A 9 14.59 3.77 -2.76
N VAL A 10 13.46 4.46 -2.73
CA VAL A 10 12.15 3.92 -2.34
C VAL A 10 11.22 3.92 -3.55
N LEU A 11 10.76 2.74 -3.95
CA LEU A 11 9.72 2.61 -4.97
C LEU A 11 8.36 2.45 -4.29
N ILE A 12 7.39 3.30 -4.66
CA ILE A 12 6.04 3.30 -4.12
C ILE A 12 5.04 3.09 -5.27
N THR A 13 4.27 2.01 -5.21
CA THR A 13 3.18 1.78 -6.16
C THR A 13 1.89 2.44 -5.68
N GLY A 14 1.07 2.96 -6.62
CA GLY A 14 -0.16 3.67 -6.28
C GLY A 14 0.08 5.01 -5.56
N ALA A 15 1.18 5.69 -5.87
CA ALA A 15 1.62 6.91 -5.19
C ALA A 15 0.81 8.18 -5.53
N SER A 16 -0.16 8.11 -6.46
CA SER A 16 -0.90 9.30 -6.95
C SER A 16 -1.96 9.82 -5.97
N SER A 17 -2.25 9.11 -4.87
CA SER A 17 -3.24 9.52 -3.85
C SER A 17 -3.11 8.71 -2.55
N GLY A 18 -3.87 9.09 -1.54
CA GLY A 18 -4.06 8.35 -0.29
C GLY A 18 -2.76 7.94 0.40
N ILE A 19 -2.70 6.72 0.89
CA ILE A 19 -1.57 6.18 1.66
C ILE A 19 -0.26 6.26 0.86
N GLY A 20 -0.28 5.97 -0.44
CA GLY A 20 0.92 6.03 -1.28
C GLY A 20 1.49 7.45 -1.41
N LYS A 21 0.62 8.48 -1.55
CA LYS A 21 1.03 9.88 -1.52
C LYS A 21 1.57 10.26 -0.14
N GLY A 22 0.89 9.90 0.94
CA GLY A 22 1.36 10.15 2.31
C GLY A 22 2.72 9.51 2.58
N ALA A 23 2.93 8.26 2.14
CA ALA A 23 4.21 7.58 2.26
C ALA A 23 5.31 8.31 1.48
N ALA A 24 5.03 8.79 0.26
CA ALA A 24 5.99 9.57 -0.53
C ALA A 24 6.45 10.83 0.22
N VAL A 25 5.53 11.58 0.81
CA VAL A 25 5.85 12.77 1.63
C VAL A 25 6.72 12.40 2.83
N GLN A 26 6.37 11.36 3.57
CA GLN A 26 7.12 10.93 4.76
C GLN A 26 8.52 10.41 4.42
N PHE A 27 8.69 9.65 3.32
CA PHE A 27 10.01 9.23 2.87
C PHE A 27 10.84 10.40 2.35
N ALA A 28 10.24 11.37 1.64
CA ALA A 28 10.88 12.60 1.19
C ALA A 28 11.44 13.39 2.38
N ALA A 29 10.65 13.55 3.44
CA ALA A 29 11.09 14.21 4.67
C ALA A 29 12.26 13.51 5.40
N LYS A 30 12.53 12.23 5.08
CA LYS A 30 13.71 11.49 5.56
C LYS A 30 14.89 11.54 4.57
N GLY A 31 14.79 12.30 3.48
CA GLY A 31 15.84 12.46 2.47
C GLY A 31 15.99 11.28 1.52
N ALA A 32 14.97 10.42 1.38
CA ALA A 32 14.98 9.32 0.45
C ALA A 32 14.79 9.80 -0.99
N LYS A 33 15.39 9.10 -1.96
CA LYS A 33 15.09 9.22 -3.39
C LYS A 33 13.84 8.39 -3.71
N LEU A 34 12.93 8.92 -4.52
CA LEU A 34 11.63 8.30 -4.72
C LEU A 34 11.38 7.90 -6.18
N ILE A 35 10.96 6.66 -6.39
CA ILE A 35 10.31 6.23 -7.63
C ILE A 35 8.82 6.14 -7.34
N LEU A 36 8.03 7.04 -7.93
CA LEU A 36 6.59 7.11 -7.73
C LEU A 36 5.88 6.49 -8.92
N THR A 37 5.09 5.44 -8.69
CA THR A 37 4.38 4.78 -9.79
C THR A 37 2.87 4.77 -9.59
N ALA A 38 2.12 5.09 -10.66
CA ALA A 38 0.67 4.97 -10.73
C ALA A 38 0.20 5.09 -12.20
N ARG A 39 -1.10 4.90 -12.41
CA ARG A 39 -1.73 5.09 -13.74
C ARG A 39 -1.86 6.57 -14.14
N ARG A 40 -2.06 7.47 -13.15
CA ARG A 40 -2.28 8.93 -13.32
C ARG A 40 -0.94 9.65 -13.26
N LEU A 41 -0.27 9.77 -14.42
CA LEU A 41 1.07 10.38 -14.52
C LEU A 41 1.06 11.85 -14.12
N ASP A 42 0.05 12.59 -14.54
CA ASP A 42 -0.14 14.01 -14.23
C ASP A 42 -0.06 14.29 -12.72
N ARG A 43 -0.73 13.48 -11.90
CA ARG A 43 -0.67 13.60 -10.45
C ARG A 43 0.69 13.21 -9.86
N LEU A 44 1.39 12.26 -10.48
CA LEU A 44 2.74 11.88 -10.05
C LEU A 44 3.75 12.98 -10.34
N GLU A 45 3.67 13.61 -11.52
CA GLU A 45 4.53 14.72 -11.89
C GLU A 45 4.33 15.95 -11.00
N GLN A 46 3.05 16.26 -10.69
CA GLN A 46 2.74 17.30 -9.71
C GLN A 46 3.36 16.99 -8.35
N LEU A 47 3.13 15.79 -7.81
CA LEU A 47 3.68 15.37 -6.52
C LEU A 47 5.21 15.37 -6.53
N ALA A 48 5.85 14.90 -7.61
CA ALA A 48 7.29 14.91 -7.75
C ALA A 48 7.86 16.34 -7.68
N ASN A 49 7.22 17.28 -8.38
CA ASN A 49 7.62 18.69 -8.35
C ASN A 49 7.47 19.31 -6.94
N GLU A 50 6.37 19.02 -6.24
CA GLU A 50 6.13 19.44 -4.86
C GLU A 50 7.25 18.92 -3.92
N LEU A 51 7.52 17.61 -3.96
CA LEU A 51 8.49 16.96 -3.08
C LEU A 51 9.94 17.39 -3.37
N THR A 52 10.31 17.49 -4.65
CA THR A 52 11.66 17.95 -5.04
C THR A 52 11.91 19.38 -4.56
N LYS A 53 10.89 20.25 -4.65
CA LYS A 53 11.01 21.64 -4.21
C LYS A 53 11.09 21.77 -2.68
N GLU A 54 10.30 20.98 -1.97
CA GLU A 54 10.17 21.07 -0.51
C GLU A 54 11.36 20.41 0.23
N PHE A 55 11.77 19.21 -0.23
CA PHE A 55 12.73 18.38 0.49
C PHE A 55 14.11 18.28 -0.18
N THR A 56 14.29 18.90 -1.36
CA THR A 56 15.56 18.86 -2.11
C THR A 56 16.06 17.43 -2.36
N ILE A 57 15.19 16.56 -2.85
CA ILE A 57 15.45 15.16 -3.18
C ILE A 57 15.19 14.86 -4.65
N ASP A 58 15.74 13.75 -5.14
CA ASP A 58 15.42 13.24 -6.48
C ASP A 58 14.11 12.45 -6.45
N VAL A 59 13.21 12.73 -7.40
CA VAL A 59 11.94 11.99 -7.56
C VAL A 59 11.75 11.63 -9.03
N LEU A 60 11.50 10.35 -9.29
CA LEU A 60 11.24 9.78 -10.61
C LEU A 60 9.76 9.36 -10.72
N PRO A 61 8.88 10.15 -11.34
CA PRO A 61 7.51 9.75 -11.62
C PRO A 61 7.44 8.82 -12.83
N ILE A 62 6.75 7.69 -12.71
CA ILE A 62 6.60 6.70 -13.77
C ILE A 62 5.14 6.29 -13.91
N LYS A 63 4.59 6.39 -15.13
CA LYS A 63 3.27 5.80 -15.42
C LYS A 63 3.38 4.29 -15.45
N LEU A 64 2.66 3.62 -14.56
CA LEU A 64 2.66 2.17 -14.43
C LEU A 64 1.27 1.66 -14.00
N ASP A 65 0.73 0.70 -14.75
CA ASP A 65 -0.36 -0.13 -14.29
C ASP A 65 0.21 -1.44 -13.76
N VAL A 66 0.13 -1.67 -12.45
CA VAL A 66 0.66 -2.88 -11.83
C VAL A 66 -0.05 -4.15 -12.29
N SER A 67 -1.27 -4.07 -12.81
CA SER A 67 -2.01 -5.21 -13.34
C SER A 67 -1.50 -5.70 -14.71
N ASP A 68 -0.74 -4.86 -15.43
CA ASP A 68 -0.10 -5.21 -16.70
C ASP A 68 1.30 -5.79 -16.46
N LYS A 69 1.39 -7.13 -16.52
CA LYS A 69 2.65 -7.86 -16.34
C LYS A 69 3.78 -7.41 -17.28
N LEU A 70 3.44 -7.18 -18.55
CA LEU A 70 4.45 -6.80 -19.55
C LEU A 70 4.98 -5.38 -19.28
N GLN A 71 4.08 -4.46 -18.96
CA GLN A 71 4.47 -3.11 -18.59
C GLN A 71 5.33 -3.10 -17.32
N VAL A 72 4.92 -3.82 -16.26
CA VAL A 72 5.70 -3.92 -15.01
C VAL A 72 7.11 -4.42 -15.30
N THR A 73 7.23 -5.54 -16.04
CA THR A 73 8.54 -6.13 -16.34
C THR A 73 9.39 -5.17 -17.18
N SER A 74 8.83 -4.62 -18.27
CA SER A 74 9.57 -3.73 -19.16
C SER A 74 10.03 -2.46 -18.45
N VAL A 75 9.15 -1.80 -17.69
CA VAL A 75 9.47 -0.55 -17.01
C VAL A 75 10.52 -0.75 -15.91
N LEU A 76 10.32 -1.74 -15.04
CA LEU A 76 11.19 -1.91 -13.87
C LEU A 76 12.54 -2.55 -14.19
N GLN A 77 12.67 -3.28 -15.29
CA GLN A 77 13.96 -3.79 -15.76
C GLN A 77 14.77 -2.76 -16.55
N ASN A 78 14.15 -1.69 -17.04
CA ASN A 78 14.80 -0.63 -17.81
C ASN A 78 14.83 0.72 -17.07
N LEU A 79 14.85 0.70 -15.75
CA LEU A 79 15.08 1.92 -14.96
C LEU A 79 16.46 2.51 -15.29
N PRO A 80 16.63 3.86 -15.27
CA PRO A 80 17.95 4.49 -15.37
C PRO A 80 18.92 3.92 -14.32
N ALA A 81 20.19 3.81 -14.66
CA ALA A 81 21.19 3.11 -13.84
C ALA A 81 21.26 3.61 -12.39
N GLU A 82 21.09 4.91 -12.18
CA GLU A 82 21.06 5.55 -10.85
C GLU A 82 19.84 5.20 -10.02
N TRP A 83 18.80 4.56 -10.61
CA TRP A 83 17.55 4.16 -9.97
C TRP A 83 17.39 2.65 -9.80
N CYS A 84 18.30 1.84 -10.35
CA CYS A 84 18.17 0.38 -10.35
C CYS A 84 18.31 -0.27 -8.96
N ASN A 85 19.03 0.39 -8.04
CA ASN A 85 19.34 -0.18 -6.72
C ASN A 85 18.28 0.16 -5.68
N ILE A 86 17.05 -0.31 -5.91
CA ILE A 86 15.92 -0.05 -4.99
C ILE A 86 16.19 -0.69 -3.63
N ASP A 87 16.19 0.13 -2.57
CA ASP A 87 16.36 -0.28 -1.17
C ASP A 87 15.05 -0.67 -0.50
N ILE A 88 13.95 0.03 -0.85
CA ILE A 88 12.64 -0.21 -0.24
C ILE A 88 11.58 -0.26 -1.35
N LEU A 89 10.76 -1.30 -1.31
CA LEU A 89 9.56 -1.44 -2.13
C LEU A 89 8.32 -1.29 -1.25
N VAL A 90 7.47 -0.32 -1.56
CA VAL A 90 6.14 -0.19 -0.95
C VAL A 90 5.08 -0.62 -1.96
N ASN A 91 4.58 -1.84 -1.82
CA ASN A 91 3.45 -2.36 -2.57
C ASN A 91 2.15 -1.80 -1.99
N ASN A 92 1.79 -0.59 -2.42
CA ASN A 92 0.61 0.10 -1.96
C ASN A 92 -0.54 0.10 -2.99
N ALA A 93 -0.25 -0.05 -4.28
CA ALA A 93 -1.29 -0.09 -5.31
C ALA A 93 -2.36 -1.14 -4.98
N GLY A 94 -3.59 -0.71 -4.86
CA GLY A 94 -4.72 -1.56 -4.52
C GLY A 94 -6.03 -0.79 -4.54
N LEU A 95 -7.12 -1.52 -4.69
CA LEU A 95 -8.47 -0.98 -4.69
C LEU A 95 -9.47 -2.01 -4.15
N ALA A 96 -10.64 -1.51 -3.75
CA ALA A 96 -11.85 -2.31 -3.60
C ALA A 96 -12.90 -1.76 -4.56
N LEU A 97 -13.69 -2.65 -5.11
CA LEU A 97 -14.81 -2.32 -5.97
C LEU A 97 -16.04 -3.06 -5.45
N ASP A 98 -17.14 -2.31 -5.36
CA ASP A 98 -18.41 -2.86 -4.94
C ASP A 98 -18.47 -3.37 -3.48
N THR A 99 -19.67 -3.52 -2.98
CA THR A 99 -20.01 -4.15 -1.68
C THR A 99 -21.30 -4.95 -1.85
N LYS A 100 -21.31 -5.89 -2.81
CA LYS A 100 -22.44 -6.76 -3.09
C LYS A 100 -22.21 -8.16 -2.52
N LYS A 101 -23.31 -8.82 -2.14
CA LYS A 101 -23.25 -10.24 -1.77
C LYS A 101 -22.72 -11.06 -2.96
N MET A 102 -22.09 -12.19 -2.69
CA MET A 102 -21.38 -13.02 -3.69
C MET A 102 -22.25 -13.29 -4.96
N HIS A 103 -23.52 -13.64 -4.79
CA HIS A 103 -24.41 -13.96 -5.91
C HIS A 103 -24.90 -12.74 -6.72
N LEU A 104 -24.55 -11.53 -6.28
CA LEU A 104 -24.88 -10.26 -6.96
C LEU A 104 -23.62 -9.53 -7.42
N GLY A 105 -22.43 -10.11 -7.20
CA GLY A 105 -21.15 -9.49 -7.53
C GLY A 105 -20.93 -9.39 -9.04
N ASP A 106 -20.05 -8.48 -9.41
CA ASP A 106 -19.62 -8.24 -10.79
C ASP A 106 -18.26 -8.90 -11.02
N LEU A 107 -18.16 -9.78 -12.00
CA LEU A 107 -16.95 -10.55 -12.31
C LEU A 107 -15.81 -9.63 -12.78
N ASP A 108 -16.09 -8.58 -13.54
CA ASP A 108 -15.07 -7.63 -14.02
C ASP A 108 -14.47 -6.83 -12.86
N ASN A 109 -15.29 -6.48 -11.85
CA ASN A 109 -14.82 -5.89 -10.62
C ASN A 109 -13.92 -6.86 -9.82
N TRP A 110 -14.29 -8.14 -9.77
CA TRP A 110 -13.49 -9.16 -9.11
C TRP A 110 -12.14 -9.37 -9.79
N ASP A 111 -12.14 -9.48 -11.12
CA ASP A 111 -10.89 -9.61 -11.91
C ASP A 111 -10.01 -8.37 -11.72
N THR A 112 -10.59 -7.18 -11.70
CA THR A 112 -9.85 -5.94 -11.44
C THR A 112 -9.21 -5.94 -10.05
N MET A 113 -9.94 -6.36 -9.01
CA MET A 113 -9.38 -6.47 -7.65
C MET A 113 -8.27 -7.51 -7.57
N ILE A 114 -8.46 -8.69 -8.15
CA ILE A 114 -7.45 -9.76 -8.17
C ILE A 114 -6.21 -9.32 -8.94
N ASN A 115 -6.40 -8.74 -10.13
CA ASN A 115 -5.31 -8.31 -10.99
C ASN A 115 -4.49 -7.20 -10.34
N THR A 116 -5.13 -6.22 -9.68
CA THR A 116 -4.43 -5.11 -9.04
C THR A 116 -3.82 -5.50 -7.70
N ASN A 117 -4.66 -6.01 -6.76
CA ASN A 117 -4.25 -6.20 -5.37
C ASN A 117 -3.31 -7.39 -5.18
N LEU A 118 -3.45 -8.43 -6.02
CA LEU A 118 -2.69 -9.66 -5.87
C LEU A 118 -1.66 -9.84 -6.98
N ARG A 119 -2.07 -9.92 -8.24
CA ARG A 119 -1.14 -10.14 -9.35
C ARG A 119 -0.17 -8.97 -9.50
N GLY A 120 -0.66 -7.72 -9.36
CA GLY A 120 0.18 -6.53 -9.45
C GLY A 120 1.28 -6.52 -8.39
N LEU A 121 0.95 -6.83 -7.14
CA LEU A 121 1.93 -6.98 -6.07
C LEU A 121 2.97 -8.06 -6.41
N LEU A 122 2.53 -9.21 -6.91
CA LEU A 122 3.42 -10.30 -7.30
C LEU A 122 4.33 -9.91 -8.46
N TYR A 123 3.82 -9.24 -9.50
CA TYR A 123 4.62 -8.83 -10.66
C TYR A 123 5.72 -7.85 -10.26
N VAL A 124 5.38 -6.82 -9.49
CA VAL A 124 6.35 -5.82 -9.01
C VAL A 124 7.40 -6.48 -8.12
N THR A 125 6.96 -7.25 -7.12
CA THR A 125 7.88 -7.94 -6.19
C THR A 125 8.80 -8.89 -6.92
N HIS A 126 8.27 -9.76 -7.79
CA HIS A 126 9.07 -10.71 -8.56
C HIS A 126 10.11 -10.03 -9.46
N THR A 127 9.76 -8.89 -10.05
CA THR A 127 10.68 -8.17 -10.94
C THR A 127 11.86 -7.55 -10.18
N LEU A 128 11.63 -7.05 -8.96
CA LEU A 128 12.66 -6.35 -8.18
C LEU A 128 13.46 -7.27 -7.24
N LEU A 129 12.85 -8.34 -6.77
CA LEU A 129 13.43 -9.23 -5.76
C LEU A 129 14.80 -9.81 -6.14
N PRO A 130 15.07 -10.26 -7.40
CA PRO A 130 16.39 -10.75 -7.78
C PRO A 130 17.51 -9.73 -7.56
N GLY A 131 17.29 -8.46 -7.87
CA GLY A 131 18.24 -7.38 -7.63
C GLY A 131 18.47 -7.12 -6.14
N MET A 132 17.42 -7.15 -5.33
CA MET A 132 17.51 -7.01 -3.87
C MET A 132 18.29 -8.18 -3.26
N THR A 133 17.99 -9.43 -3.63
CA THR A 133 18.67 -10.62 -3.11
C THR A 133 20.14 -10.66 -3.51
N ALA A 134 20.46 -10.32 -4.76
CA ALA A 134 21.85 -10.28 -5.24
C ALA A 134 22.72 -9.27 -4.45
N ARG A 135 22.14 -8.13 -4.05
CA ARG A 135 22.81 -7.15 -3.20
C ARG A 135 22.74 -7.47 -1.71
N ASN A 136 21.91 -8.44 -1.33
CA ASN A 136 21.57 -8.75 0.06
C ASN A 136 21.10 -7.52 0.86
N VAL A 137 20.34 -6.63 0.21
CA VAL A 137 19.76 -5.40 0.78
C VAL A 137 18.36 -5.21 0.23
N GLY A 138 17.38 -5.04 1.10
CA GLY A 138 16.02 -4.74 0.68
C GLY A 138 15.01 -4.76 1.83
N HIS A 139 13.96 -3.97 1.67
CA HIS A 139 12.79 -4.05 2.54
C HIS A 139 11.53 -3.99 1.69
N ILE A 140 10.71 -5.01 1.74
CA ILE A 140 9.43 -5.07 1.04
C ILE A 140 8.33 -4.77 2.06
N ILE A 141 7.55 -3.71 1.81
CA ILE A 141 6.44 -3.30 2.66
C ILE A 141 5.15 -3.45 1.86
N ASN A 142 4.31 -4.39 2.26
CA ASN A 142 3.04 -4.67 1.60
C ASN A 142 1.90 -3.99 2.35
N ILE A 143 1.05 -3.25 1.65
CA ILE A 143 -0.14 -2.66 2.26
C ILE A 143 -1.27 -3.69 2.21
N GLY A 144 -1.47 -4.32 3.35
CA GLY A 144 -2.57 -5.25 3.62
C GLY A 144 -3.88 -4.51 3.90
N SER A 145 -4.62 -5.03 4.84
CA SER A 145 -5.84 -4.44 5.41
C SER A 145 -6.26 -5.27 6.62
N THR A 146 -7.01 -4.71 7.55
CA THR A 146 -7.73 -5.49 8.55
C THR A 146 -8.65 -6.54 7.92
N ALA A 147 -9.12 -6.31 6.67
CA ALA A 147 -9.83 -7.27 5.84
C ALA A 147 -8.97 -8.48 5.38
N GLY A 148 -7.65 -8.46 5.62
CA GLY A 148 -6.75 -9.61 5.47
C GLY A 148 -6.58 -10.43 6.75
N HIS A 149 -7.16 -9.98 7.86
CA HIS A 149 -7.12 -10.62 9.17
C HIS A 149 -8.50 -11.13 9.61
N ASP A 150 -9.56 -10.53 9.07
CA ASP A 150 -10.95 -10.83 9.37
C ASP A 150 -11.80 -10.58 8.10
N HIS A 151 -13.09 -10.88 8.15
CA HIS A 151 -14.00 -10.68 7.02
C HIS A 151 -15.25 -9.91 7.45
N TYR A 152 -15.90 -9.31 6.45
CA TYR A 152 -17.13 -8.57 6.65
C TYR A 152 -18.14 -8.89 5.53
N PRO A 153 -19.45 -8.75 5.80
CA PRO A 153 -20.47 -8.97 4.78
C PRO A 153 -20.21 -8.17 3.51
N ALA A 154 -20.33 -8.83 2.36
CA ALA A 154 -20.05 -8.25 1.04
C ALA A 154 -18.58 -7.84 0.77
N GLY A 155 -17.65 -8.17 1.68
CA GLY A 155 -16.20 -7.95 1.48
C GLY A 155 -15.53 -8.99 0.59
N ASN A 156 -16.14 -10.14 0.43
CA ASN A 156 -15.80 -11.33 -0.37
C ASN A 156 -14.42 -11.29 -1.08
N VAL A 157 -14.35 -10.92 -2.35
CA VAL A 157 -13.11 -10.96 -3.16
C VAL A 157 -12.07 -9.95 -2.66
N TYR A 158 -12.48 -8.75 -2.20
CA TYR A 158 -11.52 -7.82 -1.59
C TYR A 158 -10.83 -8.45 -0.36
N SER A 159 -11.60 -9.02 0.57
CA SER A 159 -11.04 -9.71 1.73
C SER A 159 -10.14 -10.87 1.31
N ALA A 160 -10.55 -11.66 0.31
CA ALA A 160 -9.73 -12.75 -0.22
C ALA A 160 -8.37 -12.23 -0.76
N THR A 161 -8.37 -11.12 -1.53
CA THR A 161 -7.11 -10.54 -2.02
C THR A 161 -6.21 -10.07 -0.86
N LYS A 162 -6.78 -9.50 0.20
CA LYS A 162 -5.99 -9.02 1.36
C LYS A 162 -5.50 -10.17 2.26
N HIS A 163 -6.25 -11.25 2.40
CA HIS A 163 -5.74 -12.50 3.01
C HIS A 163 -4.59 -13.09 2.19
N ALA A 164 -4.68 -13.04 0.85
CA ALA A 164 -3.59 -13.49 -0.02
C ALA A 164 -2.33 -12.62 0.14
N VAL A 165 -2.44 -11.29 0.24
CA VAL A 165 -1.32 -10.38 0.52
C VAL A 165 -0.64 -10.75 1.84
N ARG A 166 -1.41 -11.02 2.90
CA ARG A 166 -0.90 -11.48 4.18
C ARG A 166 -0.15 -12.80 4.07
N ALA A 167 -0.75 -13.79 3.38
CA ALA A 167 -0.12 -15.10 3.16
C ALA A 167 1.20 -14.97 2.39
N ILE A 168 1.22 -14.16 1.31
CA ILE A 168 2.42 -13.88 0.51
C ILE A 168 3.49 -13.21 1.36
N SER A 169 3.15 -12.22 2.19
CA SER A 169 4.10 -11.55 3.07
C SER A 169 4.78 -12.52 4.04
N LYS A 170 4.01 -13.47 4.59
CA LYS A 170 4.53 -14.53 5.46
C LYS A 170 5.42 -15.51 4.71
N SER A 171 4.98 -15.99 3.54
CA SER A 171 5.78 -16.90 2.70
C SER A 171 7.08 -16.27 2.24
N LEU A 172 7.04 -15.00 1.81
CA LEU A 172 8.21 -14.27 1.37
C LEU A 172 9.27 -14.13 2.47
N ARG A 173 8.88 -13.95 3.75
CA ARG A 173 9.83 -13.99 4.88
C ARG A 173 10.50 -15.35 5.04
N LEU A 174 9.80 -16.45 4.77
CA LEU A 174 10.39 -17.79 4.80
C LEU A 174 11.37 -17.98 3.65
N ASP A 175 11.01 -17.55 2.44
CA ASP A 175 11.85 -17.66 1.25
C ASP A 175 13.14 -16.84 1.35
N LEU A 176 13.10 -15.73 2.11
CA LEU A 176 14.23 -14.82 2.31
C LEU A 176 15.04 -15.12 3.58
N LEU A 177 14.73 -16.20 4.29
CA LEU A 177 15.48 -16.59 5.49
C LEU A 177 16.98 -16.82 5.15
N GLY A 178 17.86 -16.25 5.94
CA GLY A 178 19.31 -16.27 5.68
C GLY A 178 19.84 -15.10 4.85
N THR A 179 18.95 -14.19 4.42
CA THR A 179 19.32 -12.90 3.79
C THR A 179 19.17 -11.74 4.78
N ALA A 180 19.65 -10.55 4.40
CA ALA A 180 19.40 -9.30 5.15
C ALA A 180 18.12 -8.57 4.70
N LEU A 181 17.28 -9.19 3.88
CA LEU A 181 16.04 -8.60 3.42
C LEU A 181 14.96 -8.69 4.50
N ARG A 182 14.09 -7.69 4.55
CA ARG A 182 12.96 -7.62 5.48
C ARG A 182 11.64 -7.59 4.72
N VAL A 183 10.57 -8.08 5.35
CA VAL A 183 9.22 -8.06 4.78
C VAL A 183 8.22 -7.65 5.86
N SER A 184 7.61 -6.49 5.70
CA SER A 184 6.55 -5.99 6.57
C SER A 184 5.19 -6.03 5.87
N GLU A 185 4.14 -6.30 6.62
CA GLU A 185 2.76 -6.02 6.22
C GLU A 185 2.19 -4.92 7.12
N ILE A 186 1.63 -3.88 6.51
CA ILE A 186 0.86 -2.86 7.21
C ILE A 186 -0.62 -3.10 6.88
N ALA A 187 -1.43 -3.36 7.88
CA ALA A 187 -2.85 -3.73 7.73
C ALA A 187 -3.77 -2.66 8.34
N PRO A 188 -4.14 -1.62 7.58
CA PRO A 188 -5.00 -0.56 8.06
C PRO A 188 -6.45 -0.98 8.23
N GLY A 189 -7.14 -0.38 9.20
CA GLY A 189 -8.59 -0.30 9.29
C GLY A 189 -9.18 0.76 8.37
N ALA A 190 -10.14 1.53 8.87
CA ALA A 190 -10.80 2.59 8.12
C ALA A 190 -9.89 3.82 7.98
N VAL A 191 -9.36 4.05 6.78
CA VAL A 191 -8.54 5.22 6.42
C VAL A 191 -9.32 6.13 5.49
N ASN A 192 -9.47 7.39 5.85
CA ASN A 192 -10.17 8.38 5.03
C ASN A 192 -9.28 8.83 3.85
N THR A 193 -9.55 8.29 2.67
CA THR A 193 -8.83 8.56 1.41
C THR A 193 -9.78 8.41 0.22
N GLU A 194 -9.30 8.70 -1.00
CA GLU A 194 -10.06 8.42 -2.25
C GLU A 194 -10.48 6.94 -2.40
N PHE A 195 -9.97 6.03 -1.57
CA PHE A 195 -10.26 4.59 -1.66
C PHE A 195 -11.75 4.27 -1.54
N SER A 196 -12.46 4.95 -0.63
CA SER A 196 -13.90 4.73 -0.44
C SER A 196 -14.72 5.28 -1.59
N GLU A 197 -14.32 6.40 -2.19
CA GLU A 197 -14.94 6.94 -3.39
C GLU A 197 -14.77 5.96 -4.58
N VAL A 198 -13.58 5.41 -4.76
CA VAL A 198 -13.31 4.38 -5.79
C VAL A 198 -14.15 3.12 -5.53
N ARG A 199 -14.25 2.68 -4.28
CA ARG A 199 -15.02 1.49 -3.87
C ARG A 199 -16.49 1.58 -4.24
N TRP A 200 -17.12 2.71 -3.95
CA TRP A 200 -18.55 2.87 -4.16
C TRP A 200 -18.91 3.63 -5.42
N GLN A 201 -17.94 4.26 -6.09
CA GLN A 201 -18.17 5.17 -7.22
C GLN A 201 -19.22 6.24 -6.89
N ASP A 202 -19.27 6.65 -5.63
CA ASP A 202 -20.23 7.55 -5.02
C ASP A 202 -19.53 8.33 -3.89
N LYS A 203 -19.31 9.61 -4.14
CA LYS A 203 -18.63 10.49 -3.20
C LYS A 203 -19.46 10.77 -1.96
N GLU A 204 -20.78 10.95 -2.10
CA GLU A 204 -21.66 11.23 -0.96
C GLU A 204 -21.68 10.04 0.00
N LYS A 205 -21.76 8.83 -0.54
CA LYS A 205 -21.68 7.60 0.24
C LYS A 205 -20.31 7.42 0.91
N ALA A 206 -19.23 7.78 0.22
CA ALA A 206 -17.88 7.74 0.78
C ALA A 206 -17.73 8.73 1.94
N ASP A 207 -18.20 9.96 1.77
CA ASP A 207 -18.15 10.99 2.80
C ASP A 207 -19.03 10.62 4.02
N ALA A 208 -20.24 10.09 3.79
CA ALA A 208 -21.15 9.64 4.83
C ALA A 208 -20.58 8.46 5.66
N PHE A 209 -19.76 7.60 5.05
CA PHE A 209 -19.12 6.50 5.75
C PHE A 209 -18.24 6.98 6.90
N TYR A 210 -17.52 8.09 6.73
CA TYR A 210 -16.60 8.64 7.73
C TYR A 210 -17.24 9.59 8.75
N GLN A 211 -18.55 9.83 8.66
CA GLN A 211 -19.25 10.65 9.65
C GLN A 211 -19.41 9.92 10.99
N GLY A 212 -19.24 10.66 12.08
CA GLY A 212 -19.48 10.17 13.44
C GLY A 212 -18.31 9.42 14.10
N PHE A 213 -17.13 9.39 13.47
CA PHE A 213 -15.90 8.90 14.11
C PHE A 213 -14.65 9.51 13.47
N ASP A 214 -13.55 9.52 14.21
CA ASP A 214 -12.25 9.93 13.71
C ASP A 214 -11.58 8.74 13.01
N ALA A 215 -11.61 8.76 11.67
CA ALA A 215 -10.94 7.76 10.86
C ALA A 215 -9.42 7.96 10.85
N LEU A 216 -8.66 6.90 10.53
CA LEU A 216 -7.24 7.07 10.22
C LEU A 216 -7.05 7.97 9.00
N SER A 217 -5.97 8.72 8.98
CA SER A 217 -5.50 9.49 7.83
C SER A 217 -4.47 8.68 7.02
N ALA A 218 -4.16 9.17 5.82
CA ALA A 218 -3.06 8.63 5.02
C ALA A 218 -1.71 8.78 5.75
N GLU A 219 -1.55 9.86 6.52
CA GLU A 219 -0.36 10.22 7.28
C GLU A 219 -0.11 9.24 8.43
N ASP A 220 -1.16 8.77 9.13
CA ASP A 220 -1.03 7.77 10.20
C ASP A 220 -0.44 6.45 9.67
N ILE A 221 -0.87 6.04 8.47
CA ILE A 221 -0.36 4.83 7.83
C ILE A 221 1.04 5.06 7.26
N ALA A 222 1.31 6.24 6.71
CA ALA A 222 2.62 6.61 6.21
C ALA A 222 3.68 6.63 7.33
N ASP A 223 3.32 7.11 8.52
CA ASP A 223 4.20 7.06 9.70
C ASP A 223 4.53 5.61 10.08
N ALA A 224 3.55 4.73 10.11
CA ALA A 224 3.75 3.30 10.36
C ALA A 224 4.67 2.63 9.31
N ILE A 225 4.51 2.99 8.01
CA ILE A 225 5.37 2.52 6.93
C ILE A 225 6.82 2.95 7.19
N VAL A 226 7.04 4.24 7.48
CA VAL A 226 8.38 4.79 7.75
C VAL A 226 8.93 4.26 9.07
N TYR A 227 8.09 4.04 10.08
CA TYR A 227 8.51 3.35 11.31
C TYR A 227 9.14 1.99 10.98
N CYS A 228 8.47 1.13 10.20
CA CYS A 228 9.02 -0.17 9.81
C CYS A 228 10.32 -0.01 9.02
N ALA A 229 10.36 0.92 8.06
CA ALA A 229 11.51 1.17 7.21
C ALA A 229 12.76 1.60 7.99
N THR A 230 12.57 2.37 9.07
CA THR A 230 13.67 2.94 9.87
C THR A 230 14.14 2.05 11.01
N ARG A 231 13.59 0.86 11.22
CA ARG A 231 14.10 -0.05 12.26
C ARG A 231 15.52 -0.52 11.94
N PRO A 232 16.34 -0.84 12.95
CA PRO A 232 17.65 -1.45 12.74
C PRO A 232 17.57 -2.67 11.82
N LEU A 233 18.62 -2.97 11.05
CA LEU A 233 18.60 -4.02 10.02
C LEU A 233 18.20 -5.40 10.54
N HIS A 234 18.52 -5.73 11.80
CA HIS A 234 18.16 -6.99 12.43
C HIS A 234 16.73 -7.03 12.97
N VAL A 235 15.98 -5.93 12.84
CA VAL A 235 14.58 -5.82 13.29
C VAL A 235 13.67 -5.85 12.09
N ASP A 236 12.87 -6.88 11.94
CA ASP A 236 11.80 -7.00 10.97
C ASP A 236 10.45 -6.89 11.67
N VAL A 237 9.73 -5.79 11.45
CA VAL A 237 8.35 -5.63 11.91
C VAL A 237 7.45 -6.39 10.95
N ALA A 238 7.13 -7.63 11.31
CA ALA A 238 6.49 -8.59 10.40
C ALA A 238 5.07 -8.18 9.99
N GLU A 239 4.26 -7.76 10.97
CA GLU A 239 2.86 -7.33 10.76
C GLU A 239 2.57 -6.15 11.69
N MET A 240 1.82 -5.17 11.17
CA MET A 240 1.30 -4.05 11.96
C MET A 240 -0.17 -3.81 11.59
N VAL A 241 -1.08 -4.11 12.51
CA VAL A 241 -2.52 -3.88 12.34
C VAL A 241 -2.87 -2.57 13.03
N ILE A 242 -3.49 -1.65 12.31
CA ILE A 242 -3.77 -0.29 12.80
C ILE A 242 -5.25 0.01 12.63
N PHE A 243 -5.92 0.30 13.73
CA PHE A 243 -7.32 0.70 13.75
C PHE A 243 -7.49 2.14 14.22
N PRO A 244 -8.49 2.89 13.72
CA PRO A 244 -8.96 4.04 14.46
C PRO A 244 -9.52 3.57 15.82
N THR A 245 -9.44 4.40 16.86
CA THR A 245 -9.90 4.03 18.21
C THR A 245 -11.38 3.65 18.26
N ALA A 246 -12.17 4.16 17.31
CA ALA A 246 -13.58 3.84 17.17
C ALA A 246 -13.84 2.47 16.49
N GLN A 247 -12.83 1.80 15.94
CA GLN A 247 -12.99 0.54 15.23
C GLN A 247 -12.32 -0.61 15.99
N ALA A 248 -13.07 -1.67 16.31
CA ALA A 248 -12.56 -2.82 17.04
C ALA A 248 -12.22 -4.04 16.13
N SER A 249 -12.83 -4.13 14.94
CA SER A 249 -12.58 -5.17 13.93
C SER A 249 -13.02 -4.68 12.55
N CYS A 250 -12.90 -5.50 11.51
CA CYS A 250 -13.43 -5.17 10.19
C CYS A 250 -14.92 -4.80 10.19
N ASN A 251 -15.69 -5.34 11.14
CA ASN A 251 -17.14 -5.24 11.17
C ASN A 251 -17.67 -4.31 12.26
N HIS A 252 -16.88 -4.01 13.29
CA HIS A 252 -17.35 -3.28 14.45
C HIS A 252 -16.74 -1.89 14.49
N LEU A 253 -17.57 -0.90 14.21
CA LEU A 253 -17.27 0.52 14.27
C LEU A 253 -18.31 1.21 15.16
N HIS A 254 -17.84 2.00 16.12
CA HIS A 254 -18.68 2.89 16.89
C HIS A 254 -18.78 4.25 16.22
N LYS A 255 -20.02 4.75 16.02
CA LYS A 255 -20.29 6.11 15.53
C LYS A 255 -21.04 6.89 16.60
N THR A 256 -20.66 8.14 16.82
CA THR A 256 -21.37 9.02 17.75
C THR A 256 -22.81 9.23 17.28
N GLY A 257 -23.78 9.08 18.21
CA GLY A 257 -25.22 9.20 17.89
C GLY A 257 -25.89 7.93 17.38
N GLU A 258 -25.15 6.82 17.23
CA GLU A 258 -25.69 5.52 16.86
C GLU A 258 -25.25 4.45 17.89
N GLU A 259 -26.10 3.44 18.17
CA GLU A 259 -25.62 2.22 18.80
C GLU A 259 -24.58 1.58 17.87
N SER A 260 -23.55 0.94 18.45
CA SER A 260 -22.48 0.30 17.66
C SER A 260 -23.09 -0.69 16.65
N LYS A 261 -23.05 -0.32 15.37
CA LYS A 261 -23.59 -1.16 14.29
C LYS A 261 -22.48 -1.92 13.59
N ASN A 262 -22.82 -3.11 13.12
CA ASN A 262 -21.99 -3.76 12.11
C ASN A 262 -21.91 -2.87 10.85
N LEU A 263 -20.71 -2.58 10.37
CA LEU A 263 -20.44 -1.66 9.25
C LEU A 263 -21.17 -2.00 7.94
N PHE A 264 -21.68 -3.22 7.79
CA PHE A 264 -22.17 -3.78 6.53
C PHE A 264 -23.47 -4.58 6.65
N THR A 265 -24.25 -4.35 7.68
CA THR A 265 -25.62 -4.93 7.82
C THR A 265 -26.69 -4.06 7.22
#